data_7c3e8382e239faf75e0c58848d09ee37
#
_entry.id   7c3e8382e239faf75e0c58848d09ee37
#
_cell.length_a   1.000
_cell.length_b   1.000
_cell.length_c   1.000
_cell.angle_alpha   90.00
_cell.angle_beta   90.00
_cell.angle_gamma   90.00
#
_symmetry.space_group_name_H-M   'P 1'
#
loop_
_entity.id
_entity.type
_entity.pdbx_description
1 polymer ?
#
loop_
_entity_poly.entity_id
_entity_poly.type
_entity_poly.pdbx_seq_one_letter_code
_entity_poly.pdbx_strand_id
1 'polypeptide(L)'
;MKPVAIIVGSDGQDGQLLKIKLKSIDYSVVGITKNTIDITNPKQVSKLISKTKPKEIYFLAAFHHSSEEDINNDRELFCRSIDIHLTATVNFLDAITFHSPLSRFFYSSSCLVFAPSDVL
;
A
#
# COMPACT_ATOMS: atom_id res chain seq x y z
N MET A 1 -19.89 -11.75 -10.16
CA MET A 1 -18.91 -11.64 -9.07
C MET A 1 -18.52 -10.20 -8.83
N LYS A 2 -18.40 -9.82 -7.56
CA LYS A 2 -17.96 -8.47 -7.24
C LYS A 2 -16.48 -8.33 -7.53
N PRO A 3 -16.04 -7.20 -8.09
CA PRO A 3 -14.61 -6.94 -8.21
C PRO A 3 -13.97 -6.80 -6.84
N VAL A 4 -12.73 -7.23 -6.72
CA VAL A 4 -11.99 -7.18 -5.47
C VAL A 4 -11.01 -6.02 -5.51
N ALA A 5 -10.99 -5.21 -4.46
CA ALA A 5 -9.99 -4.17 -4.26
C ALA A 5 -9.22 -4.47 -2.97
N ILE A 6 -7.92 -4.34 -3.05
CA ILE A 6 -7.06 -4.45 -1.86
C ILE A 6 -6.64 -3.05 -1.44
N ILE A 7 -6.80 -2.73 -0.17
CA ILE A 7 -6.33 -1.47 0.39
C ILE A 7 -5.20 -1.78 1.38
N VAL A 8 -3.98 -1.39 1.03
CA VAL A 8 -2.83 -1.52 1.92
C VAL A 8 -2.77 -0.24 2.76
N GLY A 9 -2.90 -0.39 4.07
CA GLY A 9 -3.06 0.74 4.97
C GLY A 9 -4.52 1.08 5.22
N SER A 10 -5.36 0.06 5.29
CA SER A 10 -6.82 0.23 5.41
C SER A 10 -7.25 0.81 6.76
N ASP A 11 -6.38 0.80 7.76
CA ASP A 11 -6.66 1.36 9.08
C ASP A 11 -6.38 2.87 9.16
N GLY A 12 -5.76 3.46 8.14
CA GLY A 12 -5.55 4.88 8.09
C GLY A 12 -6.82 5.64 7.70
N GLN A 13 -6.77 6.96 7.82
CA GLN A 13 -7.93 7.81 7.51
C GLN A 13 -8.38 7.64 6.05
N ASP A 14 -7.46 7.75 5.11
CA ASP A 14 -7.78 7.62 3.70
C ASP A 14 -8.22 6.21 3.34
N GLY A 15 -7.61 5.21 3.99
CA GLY A 15 -7.98 3.81 3.77
C GLY A 15 -9.41 3.53 4.19
N GLN A 16 -9.84 4.08 5.31
CA GLN A 16 -11.21 3.91 5.79
C GLN A 16 -12.23 4.58 4.87
N LEU A 17 -11.92 5.79 4.41
CA LEU A 17 -12.80 6.51 3.49
C LEU A 17 -12.92 5.78 2.14
N LEU A 18 -11.80 5.31 1.62
CA LEU A 18 -11.78 4.57 0.37
C LEU A 18 -12.57 3.26 0.48
N LYS A 19 -12.44 2.58 1.61
CA LYS A 19 -13.18 1.34 1.87
C LYS A 19 -14.69 1.58 1.80
N ILE A 20 -15.15 2.65 2.43
CA ILE A 20 -16.57 3.02 2.38
C ILE A 20 -17.01 3.28 0.94
N LYS A 21 -16.22 4.04 0.19
CA LYS A 21 -16.56 4.37 -1.19
C LYS A 21 -16.61 3.13 -2.08
N LEU A 22 -15.62 2.24 -1.96
CA LEU A 22 -15.57 1.03 -2.77
C LEU A 22 -16.74 0.11 -2.47
N LYS A 23 -17.10 -0.03 -1.20
CA LYS A 23 -18.26 -0.84 -0.83
C LYS A 23 -19.56 -0.26 -1.38
N SER A 24 -19.64 1.07 -1.48
CA SER A 24 -20.84 1.72 -2.01
C SER A 24 -21.03 1.48 -3.50
N ILE A 25 -19.99 1.09 -4.22
CA ILE A 25 -20.05 0.75 -5.64
C ILE A 25 -19.88 -0.74 -5.89
N ASP A 26 -20.24 -1.54 -4.89
CA ASP A 26 -20.28 -3.01 -4.96
C ASP A 26 -18.93 -3.70 -5.16
N TYR A 27 -17.86 -3.14 -4.61
CA TYR A 27 -16.59 -3.83 -4.54
C TYR A 27 -16.51 -4.68 -3.28
N SER A 28 -15.84 -5.83 -3.40
CA SER A 28 -15.38 -6.58 -2.24
C SER A 28 -14.01 -6.03 -1.83
N VAL A 29 -13.88 -5.61 -0.58
CA VAL A 29 -12.67 -4.94 -0.13
C VAL A 29 -11.87 -5.82 0.82
N VAL A 30 -10.59 -5.96 0.53
CA VAL A 30 -9.63 -6.66 1.40
C VAL A 30 -8.71 -5.61 2.02
N GLY A 31 -8.82 -5.42 3.32
CA GLY A 31 -7.97 -4.46 4.03
C GLY A 31 -6.71 -5.11 4.54
N ILE A 32 -5.59 -4.48 4.28
CA ILE A 32 -4.28 -4.94 4.73
C ILE A 32 -3.69 -3.93 5.69
N THR A 33 -3.33 -4.41 6.88
CA THR A 33 -2.63 -3.63 7.89
C THR A 33 -1.36 -4.36 8.28
N LYS A 34 -0.53 -3.72 9.08
CA LYS A 34 0.69 -4.37 9.58
C LYS A 34 0.42 -5.64 10.39
N ASN A 35 -0.81 -5.77 10.90
CA ASN A 35 -1.20 -6.95 11.67
C ASN A 35 -1.78 -8.07 10.80
N THR A 36 -2.03 -7.80 9.54
CA THR A 36 -2.63 -8.77 8.61
C THR A 36 -1.57 -9.60 7.92
N ILE A 37 -0.66 -8.93 7.20
CA ILE A 37 0.47 -9.57 6.55
C ILE A 37 1.66 -8.62 6.60
N ASP A 38 2.84 -9.16 6.40
CA ASP A 38 4.05 -8.38 6.26
C ASP A 38 4.27 -8.07 4.77
N ILE A 39 4.01 -6.83 4.37
CA ILE A 39 4.13 -6.43 2.97
C ILE A 39 5.57 -6.37 2.46
N THR A 40 6.55 -6.41 3.36
CA THR A 40 7.97 -6.53 2.98
C THR A 40 8.37 -7.98 2.73
N ASN A 41 7.48 -8.94 3.01
CA ASN A 41 7.73 -10.35 2.76
C ASN A 41 7.14 -10.74 1.41
N PRO A 42 7.98 -11.04 0.40
CA PRO A 42 7.48 -11.32 -0.94
C PRO A 42 6.57 -12.55 -1.01
N LYS A 43 6.78 -13.54 -0.16
CA LYS A 43 5.96 -14.75 -0.17
C LYS A 43 4.54 -14.47 0.31
N GLN A 44 4.40 -13.63 1.35
CA GLN A 44 3.08 -13.28 1.86
C GLN A 44 2.30 -12.45 0.86
N VAL A 45 2.96 -11.50 0.20
CA VAL A 45 2.33 -10.67 -0.83
C VAL A 45 1.94 -11.54 -2.04
N SER A 46 2.83 -12.40 -2.48
CA SER A 46 2.55 -13.30 -3.60
C SER A 46 1.32 -14.17 -3.33
N LYS A 47 1.25 -14.74 -2.13
CA LYS A 47 0.11 -15.58 -1.74
C LYS A 47 -1.19 -14.78 -1.74
N LEU A 48 -1.16 -13.56 -1.21
CA LEU A 48 -2.33 -12.70 -1.18
C LEU A 48 -2.85 -12.41 -2.58
N ILE A 49 -1.98 -11.99 -3.49
CA ILE A 49 -2.36 -11.64 -4.85
C ILE A 49 -2.85 -12.87 -5.62
N SER A 50 -2.16 -13.98 -5.47
CA SER A 50 -2.54 -15.25 -6.10
C SER A 50 -3.94 -15.70 -5.68
N LYS A 51 -4.25 -15.51 -4.40
CA LYS A 51 -5.53 -15.94 -3.84
C LYS A 51 -6.67 -14.99 -4.20
N THR A 52 -6.43 -13.68 -4.17
CA THR A 52 -7.49 -12.69 -4.35
C THR A 52 -7.68 -12.26 -5.79
N LYS A 53 -6.61 -12.24 -6.58
CA LYS A 53 -6.63 -11.74 -7.97
C LYS A 53 -7.42 -10.45 -8.08
N PRO A 54 -6.99 -9.38 -7.38
CA PRO A 54 -7.78 -8.16 -7.27
C PRO A 54 -7.84 -7.42 -8.60
N LYS A 55 -8.91 -6.67 -8.78
CA LYS A 55 -9.02 -5.74 -9.90
C LYS A 55 -8.14 -4.51 -9.68
N GLU A 56 -8.08 -4.04 -8.43
CA GLU A 56 -7.35 -2.84 -8.07
C GLU A 56 -6.65 -3.03 -6.72
N ILE A 57 -5.49 -2.42 -6.58
CA ILE A 57 -4.73 -2.38 -5.34
C ILE A 57 -4.39 -0.94 -5.05
N TYR A 58 -4.78 -0.47 -3.88
CA TYR A 58 -4.51 0.88 -3.42
C TYR A 58 -3.46 0.83 -2.31
N PHE A 59 -2.27 1.31 -2.60
CA PHE A 59 -1.16 1.31 -1.66
C PHE A 59 -1.12 2.64 -0.94
N LEU A 60 -1.70 2.67 0.27
CA LEU A 60 -1.79 3.87 1.09
C LEU A 60 -0.91 3.79 2.32
N ALA A 61 -0.25 2.65 2.54
CA ALA A 61 0.64 2.49 3.68
C ALA A 61 1.83 3.41 3.57
N ALA A 62 2.22 3.98 4.70
CA ALA A 62 3.38 4.84 4.77
C ALA A 62 4.03 4.67 6.15
N PHE A 63 5.33 4.81 6.19
CA PHE A 63 6.03 4.92 7.47
C PHE A 63 6.01 6.38 7.91
N HIS A 64 5.33 6.64 9.01
CA HIS A 64 5.26 7.98 9.57
C HIS A 64 6.06 8.03 10.85
N HIS A 65 6.92 9.03 10.93
CA HIS A 65 7.61 9.33 12.17
C HIS A 65 6.63 10.08 13.09
N SER A 66 6.30 9.45 14.22
CA SER A 66 5.51 10.12 15.23
C SER A 66 6.42 11.00 16.08
N SER A 67 5.97 12.20 16.39
CA SER A 67 6.71 13.08 17.28
C SER A 67 6.90 12.48 18.68
N GLU A 68 6.10 11.48 19.01
CA GLU A 68 6.22 10.77 20.27
C GLU A 68 7.27 9.67 20.24
N GLU A 69 7.70 9.28 19.05
CA GLU A 69 8.74 8.27 18.89
C GLU A 69 10.10 8.94 19.03
N ASP A 70 10.89 8.43 19.95
CA ASP A 70 12.24 8.89 20.15
C ASP A 70 13.16 8.17 19.15
N ILE A 71 13.16 8.67 17.92
CA ILE A 71 14.03 8.12 16.89
C ILE A 71 15.32 8.93 16.89
N ASN A 72 16.33 8.37 17.52
CA ASN A 72 17.64 9.01 17.63
C ASN A 72 18.52 8.75 16.41
N ASN A 73 17.98 8.07 15.38
CA ASN A 73 18.80 7.64 14.26
C ASN A 73 18.04 7.87 12.95
N ASP A 74 18.41 8.94 12.24
CA ASP A 74 17.83 9.25 10.93
C ASP A 74 18.06 8.15 9.91
N ARG A 75 19.18 7.43 10.04
CA ARG A 75 19.48 6.34 9.13
C ARG A 75 18.48 5.20 9.29
N GLU A 76 18.11 4.87 10.53
CA GLU A 76 17.12 3.82 10.78
C GLU A 76 15.77 4.21 10.20
N LEU A 77 15.37 5.46 10.41
CA LEU A 77 14.11 5.98 9.86
C LEU A 77 14.10 5.89 8.34
N PHE A 78 15.21 6.27 7.70
CA PHE A 78 15.35 6.22 6.26
C PHE A 78 15.26 4.78 5.74
N CYS A 79 15.96 3.84 6.41
CA CYS A 79 15.92 2.44 6.00
C CYS A 79 14.52 1.83 6.12
N ARG A 80 13.79 2.17 7.18
CA ARG A 80 12.41 1.70 7.34
C ARG A 80 11.51 2.26 6.26
N SER A 81 11.71 3.51 5.91
CA SER A 81 10.95 4.14 4.83
C SER A 81 11.21 3.44 3.51
N ILE A 82 12.47 3.11 3.21
CA ILE A 82 12.82 2.36 2.00
C ILE A 82 12.16 0.99 2.00
N ASP A 83 12.20 0.28 3.12
CA ASP A 83 11.60 -1.05 3.20
C ASP A 83 10.11 -1.01 2.88
N ILE A 84 9.38 -0.08 3.46
CA ILE A 84 7.94 0.00 3.24
C ILE A 84 7.64 0.48 1.83
N HIS A 85 8.27 1.57 1.40
CA HIS A 85 7.89 2.19 0.12
C HIS A 85 8.46 1.49 -1.09
N LEU A 86 9.70 1.04 -1.02
CA LEU A 86 10.35 0.42 -2.17
C LEU A 86 10.14 -1.08 -2.19
N THR A 87 10.51 -1.77 -1.12
CA THR A 87 10.47 -3.23 -1.07
C THR A 87 9.03 -3.73 -1.21
N ALA A 88 8.10 -3.13 -0.47
CA ALA A 88 6.71 -3.54 -0.56
C ALA A 88 6.12 -3.28 -1.94
N THR A 89 6.43 -2.13 -2.55
CA THR A 89 5.96 -1.81 -3.89
C THR A 89 6.46 -2.84 -4.89
N VAL A 90 7.74 -3.19 -4.84
CA VAL A 90 8.31 -4.21 -5.72
C VAL A 90 7.62 -5.55 -5.51
N ASN A 91 7.36 -5.92 -4.25
CA ASN A 91 6.68 -7.18 -3.96
C ASN A 91 5.29 -7.24 -4.59
N PHE A 92 4.53 -6.15 -4.51
CA PHE A 92 3.21 -6.10 -5.13
C PHE A 92 3.29 -6.13 -6.66
N LEU A 93 4.20 -5.38 -7.25
CA LEU A 93 4.35 -5.35 -8.70
C LEU A 93 4.77 -6.71 -9.25
N ASP A 94 5.68 -7.39 -8.58
CA ASP A 94 6.09 -8.74 -8.98
C ASP A 94 4.92 -9.71 -8.88
N ALA A 95 4.18 -9.66 -7.78
CA ALA A 95 3.05 -10.56 -7.57
C ALA A 95 1.96 -10.32 -8.61
N ILE A 96 1.69 -9.07 -8.95
CA ILE A 96 0.72 -8.71 -9.99
C ILE A 96 1.16 -9.30 -11.33
N THR A 97 2.43 -9.12 -11.68
CA THR A 97 2.96 -9.60 -12.95
C THR A 97 2.79 -11.11 -13.09
N PHE A 98 3.03 -11.86 -12.03
CA PHE A 98 2.97 -13.33 -12.09
C PHE A 98 1.57 -13.89 -11.92
N HIS A 99 0.74 -13.28 -11.07
CA HIS A 99 -0.52 -13.90 -10.65
C HIS A 99 -1.76 -13.17 -11.14
N SER A 100 -1.68 -11.87 -11.39
CA SER A 100 -2.86 -11.09 -11.73
C SER A 100 -2.48 -9.90 -12.62
N PRO A 101 -2.01 -10.17 -13.85
CA PRO A 101 -1.42 -9.11 -14.69
C PRO A 101 -2.38 -8.02 -15.13
N LEU A 102 -3.69 -8.21 -14.96
CA LEU A 102 -4.68 -7.19 -15.29
C LEU A 102 -5.03 -6.30 -14.11
N SER A 103 -4.49 -6.57 -12.94
CA SER A 103 -4.70 -5.72 -11.77
C SER A 103 -4.10 -4.34 -11.96
N ARG A 104 -4.80 -3.32 -11.46
CA ARG A 104 -4.29 -1.95 -11.45
C ARG A 104 -3.70 -1.65 -10.09
N PHE A 105 -2.57 -0.97 -10.08
CA PHE A 105 -1.86 -0.62 -8.85
C PHE A 105 -1.81 0.89 -8.71
N PHE A 106 -2.33 1.39 -7.61
CA PHE A 106 -2.33 2.82 -7.27
C PHE A 106 -1.43 3.04 -6.07
N TYR A 107 -0.43 3.89 -6.23
CA TYR A 107 0.51 4.24 -5.18
C TYR A 107 0.27 5.66 -4.73
N SER A 108 -0.01 5.83 -3.43
CA SER A 108 -0.20 7.16 -2.85
C SER A 108 1.18 7.77 -2.57
N SER A 109 1.60 8.68 -3.41
CA SER A 109 2.89 9.31 -3.24
C SER A 109 2.77 10.56 -2.37
N SER A 110 3.92 10.98 -1.83
CA SER A 110 3.99 12.20 -1.05
C SER A 110 4.00 13.43 -1.95
N CYS A 111 3.43 14.53 -1.48
CA CYS A 111 3.52 15.80 -2.17
C CYS A 111 4.98 16.29 -2.30
N LEU A 112 5.87 15.73 -1.52
CA LEU A 112 7.29 16.05 -1.59
C LEU A 112 7.99 15.44 -2.80
N VAL A 113 7.31 14.55 -3.53
CA VAL A 113 7.81 14.02 -4.79
C VAL A 113 7.95 15.15 -5.82
N PHE A 114 7.07 16.14 -5.74
CA PHE A 114 7.15 17.31 -6.59
C PHE A 114 8.03 18.34 -5.90
N ALA A 115 9.07 18.78 -6.60
CA ALA A 115 9.93 19.82 -6.05
C ALA A 115 9.08 21.05 -5.73
N PRO A 116 9.34 21.73 -4.61
CA PRO A 116 8.70 23.02 -4.37
C PRO A 116 9.07 23.92 -5.52
N SER A 117 8.09 24.29 -6.29
CA SER A 117 8.35 24.92 -7.56
C SER A 117 7.38 26.05 -7.79
N ASP A 118 7.93 27.19 -8.19
CA ASP A 118 7.14 28.31 -8.65
C ASP A 118 6.61 28.10 -10.06
N VAL A 119 6.96 26.96 -10.63
CA VAL A 119 6.57 26.60 -11.99
C VAL A 119 5.12 26.11 -12.05
N LEU A 120 4.59 25.76 -10.93
CA LEU A 120 3.18 25.39 -10.89
C LEU A 120 2.28 26.63 -10.95
#